data_2e044669bfa895c3c75bd78c45718aed
#
_entry.id   2e044669bfa895c3c75bd78c45718aed
#
_cell.length_a   1.000
_cell.length_b   1.000
_cell.length_c   1.000
_cell.angle_alpha   90.00
_cell.angle_beta   90.00
_cell.angle_gamma   90.00
#
_symmetry.space_group_name_H-M   'P 1'
#
loop_
_entity.id
_entity.type
_entity.pdbx_description
1 polymer ?
#
loop_
_entity_poly.entity_id
_entity_poly.type
_entity_poly.pdbx_seq_one_letter_code
_entity_poly.pdbx_strand_id
1 'polypeptide(L)'
;MAKKLYIKTHGCQMNEYDSARMADLLKTGETVEMTDSPDDADILLLNTCSIREKAQEKVFHQLGRWKKLKSKKPEMIIGVGGCVASQEGQAIIDRAPYVDMVFGPQTLHRLPDMITEVRAKGNGVGVVDVSFPEIEKFDNLPEPGADGPSAFVSIMEGCSKYCTFCVVPYTRGEEVSRPADDVIAEVAHLASQGVREVNLLGQNVNAYRGETHDGDTMDLAELIELIATIDGIDRIRYTTSHPVEFSDALIDVYERVPELVSHLHLPVQSGSDRILAAMKRGHTALEYKSKLRRLRKIRPDISFSSDFIIGFPGETEKDFEDTMKLINDIGFDMSFSFVYSARPGTPASDLPDDTPLDVKKQRLSILQDRLNQNVMDISRKMVGSTQRILVTGLSKKDPGEYAGRTENNRIVNFRHENPEVVGHFIDVDIVEAYPNSLRGVPVNSELF
;
A
#
# COMPACT_ATOMS: atom_id res chain seq x y z
N MET A 1 -3.30 -23.20 26.83
CA MET A 1 -3.63 -21.76 26.69
C MET A 1 -3.30 -21.38 25.28
N ALA A 2 -4.14 -20.53 24.66
CA ALA A 2 -3.87 -19.97 23.34
C ALA A 2 -2.55 -19.17 23.35
N LYS A 3 -1.77 -19.28 22.30
CA LYS A 3 -0.54 -18.50 22.13
C LYS A 3 -0.91 -17.09 21.70
N LYS A 4 -0.21 -16.06 22.22
CA LYS A 4 -0.45 -14.66 21.87
C LYS A 4 0.49 -14.20 20.77
N LEU A 5 -0.08 -13.64 19.70
CA LEU A 5 0.63 -13.12 18.53
C LEU A 5 0.57 -11.60 18.50
N TYR A 6 1.72 -10.97 18.38
CA TYR A 6 1.85 -9.55 18.10
C TYR A 6 2.54 -9.35 16.76
N ILE A 7 1.90 -8.60 15.85
CA ILE A 7 2.47 -8.23 14.56
C ILE A 7 2.71 -6.74 14.53
N LYS A 8 3.94 -6.34 14.26
CA LYS A 8 4.29 -4.96 13.99
C LYS A 8 4.57 -4.76 12.50
N THR A 9 3.71 -3.98 11.86
CA THR A 9 3.83 -3.69 10.43
C THR A 9 4.55 -2.36 10.22
N HIS A 10 5.56 -2.38 9.38
CA HIS A 10 6.20 -1.20 8.82
C HIS A 10 5.96 -1.19 7.32
N GLY A 11 5.54 -0.06 6.75
CA GLY A 11 5.59 0.10 5.30
C GLY A 11 4.32 0.60 4.63
N CYS A 12 3.87 -0.13 3.64
CA CYS A 12 2.79 0.22 2.73
C CYS A 12 1.58 -0.72 2.92
N GLN A 13 0.52 -0.48 2.17
CA GLN A 13 -0.71 -1.27 2.18
C GLN A 13 -0.48 -2.75 1.89
N MET A 14 0.47 -3.09 0.99
CA MET A 14 0.86 -4.50 0.77
C MET A 14 1.39 -5.17 2.04
N ASN A 15 2.15 -4.44 2.88
CA ASN A 15 2.60 -4.99 4.16
C ASN A 15 1.45 -5.13 5.16
N GLU A 16 0.45 -4.24 5.11
CA GLU A 16 -0.77 -4.37 5.93
C GLU A 16 -1.55 -5.62 5.50
N TYR A 17 -1.73 -5.83 4.18
CA TYR A 17 -2.29 -7.06 3.63
C TYR A 17 -1.50 -8.30 4.07
N ASP A 18 -0.17 -8.34 3.84
CA ASP A 18 0.68 -9.45 4.24
C ASP A 18 0.55 -9.76 5.74
N SER A 19 0.47 -8.73 6.61
CA SER A 19 0.30 -8.90 8.05
C SER A 19 -1.05 -9.49 8.44
N ALA A 20 -2.13 -9.08 7.78
CA ALA A 20 -3.45 -9.67 7.97
C ALA A 20 -3.44 -11.15 7.58
N ARG A 21 -2.82 -11.49 6.43
CA ARG A 21 -2.70 -12.88 5.97
C ARG A 21 -1.86 -13.75 6.91
N MET A 22 -0.76 -13.20 7.48
CA MET A 22 0.02 -13.89 8.52
C MET A 22 -0.84 -14.19 9.76
N ALA A 23 -1.69 -13.24 10.17
CA ALA A 23 -2.59 -13.42 11.29
C ALA A 23 -3.64 -14.52 11.01
N ASP A 24 -4.27 -14.49 9.83
CA ASP A 24 -5.26 -15.50 9.42
C ASP A 24 -4.64 -16.90 9.36
N LEU A 25 -3.45 -17.01 8.78
CA LEU A 25 -2.71 -18.26 8.64
C LEU A 25 -2.40 -18.90 10.02
N LEU A 26 -1.94 -18.08 10.96
CA LEU A 26 -1.59 -18.57 12.30
C LEU A 26 -2.82 -18.86 13.16
N LYS A 27 -3.94 -18.16 12.96
CA LYS A 27 -5.22 -18.49 13.61
C LYS A 27 -5.80 -19.82 13.15
N THR A 28 -5.63 -20.15 11.87
CA THR A 28 -6.16 -21.40 11.29
C THR A 28 -5.30 -22.61 11.67
N GLY A 29 -3.96 -22.46 11.71
CA GLY A 29 -3.02 -23.55 11.96
C GLY A 29 -2.77 -23.85 13.44
N GLU A 30 -2.92 -22.87 14.31
CA GLU A 30 -2.70 -22.97 15.76
C GLU A 30 -3.77 -22.18 16.53
N THR A 31 -4.04 -22.52 17.79
CA THR A 31 -4.87 -21.66 18.65
C THR A 31 -4.06 -20.42 19.05
N VAL A 32 -4.06 -19.41 18.17
CA VAL A 32 -3.33 -18.15 18.36
C VAL A 32 -4.35 -17.01 18.50
N GLU A 33 -4.15 -16.16 19.50
CA GLU A 33 -4.93 -14.95 19.74
C GLU A 33 -4.07 -13.71 19.47
N MET A 34 -4.65 -12.69 18.82
CA MET A 34 -3.96 -11.42 18.64
C MET A 34 -3.85 -10.66 19.95
N THR A 35 -2.73 -9.95 20.12
CA THR A 35 -2.54 -9.01 21.23
C THR A 35 -2.00 -7.67 20.74
N ASP A 36 -2.41 -6.58 21.39
CA ASP A 36 -1.90 -5.23 21.11
C ASP A 36 -0.61 -4.92 21.89
N SER A 37 -0.22 -5.80 22.83
CA SER A 37 0.96 -5.61 23.67
C SER A 37 2.07 -6.60 23.31
N PRO A 38 3.25 -6.12 22.88
CA PRO A 38 4.39 -7.01 22.63
C PRO A 38 4.92 -7.68 23.89
N ASP A 39 4.65 -7.14 25.10
CA ASP A 39 5.08 -7.71 26.37
C ASP A 39 4.32 -9.00 26.70
N ASP A 40 3.07 -9.13 26.24
CA ASP A 40 2.21 -10.28 26.47
C ASP A 40 2.39 -11.39 25.43
N ALA A 41 3.08 -11.10 24.34
CA ALA A 41 3.17 -11.98 23.18
C ALA A 41 4.05 -13.23 23.44
N ASP A 42 3.68 -14.33 22.80
CA ASP A 42 4.49 -15.54 22.65
C ASP A 42 5.23 -15.55 21.32
N ILE A 43 4.65 -14.90 20.30
CA ILE A 43 5.20 -14.75 18.97
C ILE A 43 5.18 -13.27 18.61
N LEU A 44 6.35 -12.74 18.25
CA LEU A 44 6.54 -11.38 17.75
C LEU A 44 6.92 -11.42 16.27
N LEU A 45 6.12 -10.85 15.41
CA LEU A 45 6.41 -10.71 13.99
C LEU A 45 6.64 -9.25 13.64
N LEU A 46 7.75 -8.96 12.94
CA LEU A 46 8.08 -7.67 12.37
C LEU A 46 7.97 -7.76 10.87
N ASN A 47 6.90 -7.22 10.29
CA ASN A 47 6.77 -7.08 8.85
C ASN A 47 7.46 -5.79 8.38
N THR A 48 8.39 -5.92 7.45
CA THR A 48 9.37 -4.89 7.09
C THR A 48 9.21 -4.40 5.66
N CYS A 49 9.55 -3.12 5.42
CA CYS A 49 9.46 -2.47 4.13
C CYS A 49 10.80 -1.85 3.74
N SER A 50 11.20 -2.01 2.49
CA SER A 50 12.43 -1.44 1.92
C SER A 50 12.25 -0.09 1.20
N ILE A 51 11.01 0.42 1.09
CA ILE A 51 10.70 1.62 0.29
C ILE A 51 11.32 2.90 0.87
N ARG A 52 11.41 3.02 2.21
CA ARG A 52 11.88 4.26 2.87
C ARG A 52 13.33 4.18 3.24
N GLU A 53 14.03 5.34 3.12
CA GLU A 53 15.35 5.53 3.71
C GLU A 53 15.35 5.15 5.19
N LYS A 54 16.42 4.53 5.67
CA LYS A 54 16.56 4.03 7.05
C LYS A 54 15.56 2.94 7.46
N ALA A 55 14.91 2.28 6.49
CA ALA A 55 14.01 1.17 6.81
C ALA A 55 14.76 0.06 7.59
N GLN A 56 15.96 -0.28 7.14
CA GLN A 56 16.83 -1.26 7.79
C GLN A 56 17.20 -0.87 9.23
N GLU A 57 17.59 0.40 9.47
CA GLU A 57 17.90 0.86 10.82
C GLU A 57 16.70 0.76 11.78
N LYS A 58 15.49 1.07 11.28
CA LYS A 58 14.26 0.95 12.07
C LYS A 58 13.98 -0.51 12.46
N VAL A 59 14.30 -1.46 11.58
CA VAL A 59 14.19 -2.89 11.88
C VAL A 59 15.07 -3.24 13.07
N PHE A 60 16.37 -2.92 13.01
CA PHE A 60 17.30 -3.24 14.09
C PHE A 60 17.00 -2.47 15.39
N HIS A 61 16.53 -1.24 15.33
CA HIS A 61 16.05 -0.51 16.51
C HIS A 61 14.86 -1.22 17.16
N GLN A 62 13.91 -1.72 16.37
CA GLN A 62 12.77 -2.46 16.90
C GLN A 62 13.20 -3.81 17.51
N LEU A 63 14.06 -4.54 16.81
CA LEU A 63 14.61 -5.80 17.29
C LEU A 63 15.38 -5.61 18.61
N GLY A 64 16.15 -4.52 18.74
CA GLY A 64 16.84 -4.16 19.99
C GLY A 64 15.90 -3.98 21.19
N ARG A 65 14.68 -3.47 20.97
CA ARG A 65 13.64 -3.39 22.01
C ARG A 65 13.11 -4.80 22.36
N TRP A 66 12.87 -5.65 21.39
CA TRP A 66 12.35 -7.01 21.57
C TRP A 66 13.38 -7.97 22.19
N LYS A 67 14.68 -7.72 22.01
CA LYS A 67 15.73 -8.45 22.71
C LYS A 67 15.51 -8.48 24.21
N LYS A 68 15.06 -7.36 24.81
CA LYS A 68 14.79 -7.27 26.25
C LYS A 68 13.58 -8.14 26.66
N LEU A 69 12.57 -8.25 25.80
CA LEU A 69 11.39 -9.09 26.04
C LEU A 69 11.78 -10.56 25.99
N LYS A 70 12.52 -10.97 24.95
CA LYS A 70 13.01 -12.35 24.82
C LYS A 70 13.93 -12.77 25.97
N SER A 71 14.73 -11.85 26.51
CA SER A 71 15.57 -12.14 27.69
C SER A 71 14.74 -12.47 28.95
N LYS A 72 13.52 -11.95 29.07
CA LYS A 72 12.57 -12.24 30.14
C LYS A 72 11.73 -13.50 29.88
N LYS A 73 11.48 -13.79 28.60
CA LYS A 73 10.66 -14.91 28.13
C LYS A 73 11.43 -15.65 27.03
N PRO A 74 12.38 -16.52 27.38
CA PRO A 74 13.28 -17.19 26.42
C PRO A 74 12.55 -18.00 25.35
N GLU A 75 11.38 -18.55 25.65
CA GLU A 75 10.54 -19.32 24.73
C GLU A 75 9.80 -18.45 23.67
N MET A 76 9.82 -17.12 23.82
CA MET A 76 9.24 -16.20 22.85
C MET A 76 9.91 -16.36 21.48
N ILE A 77 9.11 -16.45 20.43
CA ILE A 77 9.60 -16.51 19.04
C ILE A 77 9.60 -15.10 18.45
N ILE A 78 10.72 -14.70 17.83
CA ILE A 78 10.85 -13.45 17.10
C ILE A 78 11.08 -13.75 15.62
N GLY A 79 10.15 -13.34 14.76
CA GLY A 79 10.25 -13.45 13.32
C GLY A 79 10.35 -12.09 12.63
N VAL A 80 11.12 -12.03 11.55
CA VAL A 80 11.25 -10.85 10.68
C VAL A 80 10.82 -11.22 9.27
N GLY A 81 9.79 -10.57 8.78
CA GLY A 81 9.24 -10.79 7.43
C GLY A 81 9.30 -9.55 6.56
N GLY A 82 8.97 -9.71 5.27
CA GLY A 82 8.79 -8.62 4.31
C GLY A 82 10.03 -8.24 3.52
N CYS A 83 10.00 -7.05 2.87
CA CYS A 83 10.99 -6.68 1.85
C CYS A 83 12.43 -6.52 2.39
N VAL A 84 12.63 -5.97 3.62
CA VAL A 84 13.98 -5.92 4.22
C VAL A 84 14.45 -7.31 4.59
N ALA A 85 13.54 -8.18 5.04
CA ALA A 85 13.87 -9.57 5.32
C ALA A 85 14.34 -10.31 4.06
N SER A 86 13.67 -10.13 2.92
CA SER A 86 14.11 -10.67 1.62
C SER A 86 15.48 -10.16 1.19
N GLN A 87 15.75 -8.88 1.43
CA GLN A 87 17.00 -8.24 1.00
C GLN A 87 18.19 -8.68 1.86
N GLU A 88 18.02 -8.77 3.17
CA GLU A 88 19.09 -9.01 4.15
C GLU A 88 19.25 -10.49 4.51
N GLY A 89 18.17 -11.28 4.49
CA GLY A 89 18.21 -12.72 4.75
C GLY A 89 18.98 -13.09 6.01
N GLN A 90 20.01 -13.93 5.84
CA GLN A 90 20.88 -14.43 6.93
C GLN A 90 21.55 -13.30 7.72
N ALA A 91 21.87 -12.17 7.09
CA ALA A 91 22.55 -11.04 7.75
C ALA A 91 21.72 -10.46 8.94
N ILE A 92 20.39 -10.62 8.93
CA ILE A 92 19.56 -10.23 10.07
C ILE A 92 19.89 -11.08 11.28
N ILE A 93 19.98 -12.40 11.13
CA ILE A 93 20.31 -13.33 12.24
C ILE A 93 21.75 -13.12 12.71
N ASP A 94 22.70 -12.95 11.80
CA ASP A 94 24.10 -12.71 12.13
C ASP A 94 24.27 -11.46 13.00
N ARG A 95 23.51 -10.40 12.71
CA ARG A 95 23.53 -9.14 13.47
C ARG A 95 22.64 -9.18 14.73
N ALA A 96 21.58 -9.98 14.71
CA ALA A 96 20.61 -10.12 15.80
C ALA A 96 20.33 -11.60 16.10
N PRO A 97 21.28 -12.33 16.75
CA PRO A 97 21.17 -13.79 16.98
C PRO A 97 19.99 -14.25 17.85
N TYR A 98 19.25 -13.32 18.40
CA TYR A 98 18.00 -13.57 19.14
C TYR A 98 16.74 -13.59 18.25
N VAL A 99 16.87 -13.34 16.97
CA VAL A 99 15.84 -13.55 15.96
C VAL A 99 15.81 -15.03 15.61
N ASP A 100 14.64 -15.64 15.60
CA ASP A 100 14.48 -17.08 15.40
C ASP A 100 14.16 -17.43 13.94
N MET A 101 13.51 -16.52 13.20
CA MET A 101 13.17 -16.76 11.81
C MET A 101 13.17 -15.48 10.98
N VAL A 102 13.56 -15.63 9.69
CA VAL A 102 13.54 -14.58 8.67
C VAL A 102 12.88 -15.14 7.43
N PHE A 103 11.86 -14.46 6.91
CA PHE A 103 11.10 -14.93 5.75
C PHE A 103 10.76 -13.79 4.78
N GLY A 104 10.71 -14.13 3.50
CA GLY A 104 10.32 -13.20 2.44
C GLY A 104 8.79 -13.01 2.39
N PRO A 105 8.29 -12.00 1.66
CA PRO A 105 6.86 -11.87 1.41
C PRO A 105 6.30 -13.02 0.60
N GLN A 106 7.12 -13.72 -0.19
CA GLN A 106 6.71 -14.85 -1.02
C GLN A 106 6.59 -16.17 -0.25
N THR A 107 7.23 -16.25 0.92
CA THR A 107 7.26 -17.47 1.74
C THR A 107 6.42 -17.37 3.02
N LEU A 108 5.61 -16.31 3.16
CA LEU A 108 4.79 -16.11 4.37
C LEU A 108 3.81 -17.26 4.66
N HIS A 109 3.34 -17.98 3.63
CA HIS A 109 2.47 -19.14 3.76
C HIS A 109 3.14 -20.32 4.50
N ARG A 110 4.48 -20.38 4.52
CA ARG A 110 5.27 -21.39 5.26
C ARG A 110 5.51 -21.04 6.74
N LEU A 111 4.94 -19.95 7.21
CA LEU A 111 5.15 -19.46 8.58
C LEU A 111 4.80 -20.48 9.67
N PRO A 112 3.72 -21.31 9.59
CA PRO A 112 3.45 -22.36 10.57
C PRO A 112 4.55 -23.42 10.64
N ASP A 113 5.08 -23.84 9.48
CA ASP A 113 6.16 -24.82 9.39
C ASP A 113 7.47 -24.26 9.96
N MET A 114 7.79 -22.99 9.68
CA MET A 114 8.96 -22.31 10.23
C MET A 114 8.88 -22.19 11.76
N ILE A 115 7.71 -21.88 12.31
CA ILE A 115 7.49 -21.85 13.77
C ILE A 115 7.70 -23.24 14.37
N THR A 116 7.21 -24.27 13.72
CA THR A 116 7.38 -25.67 14.15
C THR A 116 8.86 -26.05 14.12
N GLU A 117 9.59 -25.68 13.09
CA GLU A 117 11.03 -25.91 12.96
C GLU A 117 11.83 -25.18 14.04
N VAL A 118 11.51 -23.89 14.32
CA VAL A 118 12.13 -23.12 15.41
C VAL A 118 11.94 -23.80 16.76
N ARG A 119 10.73 -24.31 17.04
CA ARG A 119 10.44 -25.03 18.28
C ARG A 119 11.21 -26.35 18.40
N ALA A 120 11.37 -27.07 17.27
CA ALA A 120 12.10 -28.35 17.25
C ALA A 120 13.62 -28.18 17.41
N LYS A 121 14.18 -27.14 16.80
CA LYS A 121 15.63 -26.84 16.84
C LYS A 121 16.08 -26.17 18.15
N GLY A 122 15.15 -25.55 18.87
CA GLY A 122 15.44 -24.77 20.07
C GLY A 122 15.99 -23.37 19.77
N ASN A 123 16.11 -22.56 20.83
CA ASN A 123 16.52 -21.16 20.72
C ASN A 123 17.93 -21.01 20.14
N GLY A 124 18.09 -20.06 19.24
CA GLY A 124 19.38 -19.64 18.67
C GLY A 124 19.78 -20.32 17.35
N VAL A 125 18.92 -21.18 16.81
CA VAL A 125 19.08 -21.71 15.46
C VAL A 125 18.12 -20.98 14.53
N GLY A 126 18.60 -19.95 13.84
CA GLY A 126 17.76 -19.16 12.94
C GLY A 126 17.27 -19.97 11.73
N VAL A 127 15.99 -19.86 11.43
CA VAL A 127 15.37 -20.41 10.21
C VAL A 127 15.21 -19.28 9.18
N VAL A 128 15.77 -19.44 7.99
CA VAL A 128 15.72 -18.41 6.93
C VAL A 128 15.10 -19.00 5.69
N ASP A 129 14.00 -18.41 5.22
CA ASP A 129 13.40 -18.70 3.92
C ASP A 129 13.01 -17.41 3.20
N VAL A 130 13.87 -16.95 2.32
CA VAL A 130 13.67 -15.78 1.45
C VAL A 130 13.65 -16.18 -0.03
N SER A 131 13.27 -17.41 -0.31
CA SER A 131 13.12 -17.92 -1.66
C SER A 131 11.93 -17.28 -2.40
N PHE A 132 11.91 -17.44 -3.71
CA PHE A 132 10.83 -16.99 -4.58
C PHE A 132 10.16 -18.20 -5.21
N PRO A 133 9.29 -18.93 -4.49
CA PRO A 133 8.52 -20.02 -5.06
C PRO A 133 7.53 -19.47 -6.10
N GLU A 134 7.34 -20.20 -7.20
CA GLU A 134 6.32 -19.85 -8.18
C GLU A 134 4.92 -20.09 -7.55
N ILE A 135 4.07 -19.05 -7.54
CA ILE A 135 2.62 -19.02 -7.22
C ILE A 135 2.17 -19.67 -5.88
N GLU A 136 2.95 -20.54 -5.23
CA GLU A 136 2.55 -21.29 -4.02
C GLU A 136 1.90 -20.45 -2.91
N LYS A 137 2.23 -19.15 -2.83
CA LYS A 137 1.75 -18.27 -1.76
C LYS A 137 0.22 -18.17 -1.75
N PHE A 138 -0.38 -17.87 -2.89
CA PHE A 138 -1.83 -17.61 -2.96
C PHE A 138 -2.65 -18.89 -2.78
N ASP A 139 -2.15 -20.02 -3.30
CA ASP A 139 -2.82 -21.32 -3.20
C ASP A 139 -2.87 -21.86 -1.77
N ASN A 140 -1.94 -21.42 -0.92
CA ASN A 140 -1.77 -21.91 0.46
C ASN A 140 -2.20 -20.90 1.54
N LEU A 141 -2.88 -19.82 1.17
CA LEU A 141 -3.45 -18.88 2.15
C LEU A 141 -4.88 -19.28 2.50
N PRO A 142 -5.28 -19.20 3.79
CA PRO A 142 -6.67 -19.42 4.18
C PRO A 142 -7.57 -18.33 3.60
N GLU A 143 -8.89 -18.53 3.64
CA GLU A 143 -9.84 -17.48 3.31
C GLU A 143 -9.62 -16.24 4.20
N PRO A 144 -9.72 -15.01 3.63
CA PRO A 144 -9.47 -13.78 4.40
C PRO A 144 -10.59 -13.49 5.38
N GLY A 145 -10.22 -13.05 6.58
CA GLY A 145 -11.15 -12.43 7.52
C GLY A 145 -11.33 -10.95 7.22
N ALA A 146 -12.56 -10.45 7.28
CA ALA A 146 -12.83 -9.02 7.19
C ALA A 146 -12.50 -8.33 8.53
N ASP A 147 -11.74 -7.22 8.48
CA ASP A 147 -11.48 -6.33 9.60
C ASP A 147 -12.06 -4.93 9.28
N GLY A 148 -13.38 -4.83 9.36
CA GLY A 148 -14.13 -3.62 9.05
C GLY A 148 -14.66 -3.56 7.61
N PRO A 149 -15.19 -2.39 7.19
CA PRO A 149 -15.93 -2.24 5.95
C PRO A 149 -15.06 -2.04 4.69
N SER A 150 -13.74 -1.99 4.84
CA SER A 150 -12.79 -1.83 3.73
C SER A 150 -11.72 -2.91 3.83
N ALA A 151 -11.41 -3.57 2.72
CA ALA A 151 -10.41 -4.62 2.65
C ALA A 151 -9.36 -4.36 1.57
N PHE A 152 -8.14 -4.84 1.81
CA PHE A 152 -7.10 -4.94 0.80
C PHE A 152 -7.16 -6.31 0.14
N VAL A 153 -7.06 -6.33 -1.19
CA VAL A 153 -7.01 -7.55 -2.00
C VAL A 153 -5.78 -7.49 -2.88
N SER A 154 -4.81 -8.36 -2.65
CA SER A 154 -3.65 -8.49 -3.53
C SER A 154 -4.06 -9.24 -4.78
N ILE A 155 -4.01 -8.59 -5.94
CA ILE A 155 -4.35 -9.20 -7.23
C ILE A 155 -3.13 -9.64 -8.02
N MET A 156 -1.95 -9.11 -7.66
CA MET A 156 -0.68 -9.48 -8.28
C MET A 156 0.48 -9.17 -7.32
N GLU A 157 1.61 -9.81 -7.55
CA GLU A 157 2.87 -9.54 -6.87
C GLU A 157 4.04 -9.42 -7.84
N GLY A 158 5.12 -8.79 -7.36
CA GLY A 158 6.32 -8.53 -8.15
C GLY A 158 6.15 -7.40 -9.17
N CYS A 159 7.21 -7.12 -9.92
CA CYS A 159 7.18 -6.13 -10.99
C CYS A 159 8.33 -6.36 -11.97
N SER A 160 8.01 -6.48 -13.26
CA SER A 160 8.99 -6.71 -14.34
C SER A 160 9.40 -5.43 -15.08
N LYS A 161 9.16 -4.23 -14.51
CA LYS A 161 9.55 -2.97 -15.17
C LYS A 161 11.02 -2.62 -15.01
N TYR A 162 11.69 -3.12 -13.98
CA TYR A 162 13.11 -2.90 -13.73
C TYR A 162 13.53 -1.42 -13.83
N CYS A 163 12.71 -0.51 -13.27
CA CYS A 163 13.09 0.88 -13.12
C CYS A 163 14.42 0.97 -12.38
N THR A 164 15.35 1.81 -12.83
CA THR A 164 16.77 1.77 -12.38
C THR A 164 16.99 2.02 -10.89
N PHE A 165 16.04 2.64 -10.20
CA PHE A 165 16.09 2.96 -8.77
C PHE A 165 15.35 1.95 -7.88
N CYS A 166 14.61 0.99 -8.49
CA CYS A 166 13.62 0.20 -7.77
C CYS A 166 14.16 -1.18 -7.37
N VAL A 167 13.95 -1.54 -6.10
CA VAL A 167 14.35 -2.86 -5.55
C VAL A 167 13.24 -3.92 -5.64
N VAL A 168 12.04 -3.57 -6.08
CA VAL A 168 10.89 -4.49 -6.08
C VAL A 168 11.18 -5.80 -6.82
N PRO A 169 11.76 -5.81 -8.05
CA PRO A 169 12.07 -7.06 -8.73
C PRO A 169 13.00 -7.99 -7.93
N TYR A 170 13.86 -7.40 -7.10
CA TYR A 170 14.85 -8.14 -6.29
C TYR A 170 14.33 -8.57 -4.92
N THR A 171 13.21 -8.00 -4.45
CA THR A 171 12.66 -8.27 -3.11
C THR A 171 11.30 -8.95 -3.13
N ARG A 172 10.55 -8.83 -4.23
CA ARG A 172 9.24 -9.45 -4.44
C ARG A 172 9.17 -10.32 -5.70
N GLY A 173 10.23 -10.33 -6.51
CA GLY A 173 10.32 -11.14 -7.73
C GLY A 173 9.71 -10.46 -8.95
N GLU A 174 9.64 -11.23 -10.02
CA GLU A 174 8.97 -10.87 -11.27
C GLU A 174 7.45 -10.77 -11.08
N GLU A 175 6.79 -10.15 -12.06
CA GLU A 175 5.37 -9.90 -12.05
C GLU A 175 4.58 -11.19 -12.22
N VAL A 176 3.72 -11.50 -11.25
CA VAL A 176 2.80 -12.63 -11.26
C VAL A 176 1.40 -12.13 -10.91
N SER A 177 0.44 -12.32 -11.83
CA SER A 177 -0.97 -12.01 -11.59
C SER A 177 -1.69 -13.24 -11.01
N ARG A 178 -2.58 -13.01 -10.05
CA ARG A 178 -3.46 -14.06 -9.54
C ARG A 178 -4.52 -14.43 -10.59
N PRO A 179 -4.99 -15.67 -10.61
CA PRO A 179 -6.16 -16.04 -11.41
C PRO A 179 -7.35 -15.12 -11.13
N ALA A 180 -8.07 -14.73 -12.16
CA ALA A 180 -9.17 -13.78 -12.04
C ALA A 180 -10.30 -14.32 -11.15
N ASP A 181 -10.62 -15.60 -11.31
CA ASP A 181 -11.69 -16.28 -10.57
C ASP A 181 -11.38 -16.30 -9.06
N ASP A 182 -10.12 -16.48 -8.66
CA ASP A 182 -9.70 -16.47 -7.26
C ASP A 182 -9.84 -15.08 -6.64
N VAL A 183 -9.50 -14.04 -7.41
CA VAL A 183 -9.68 -12.65 -6.95
C VAL A 183 -11.16 -12.33 -6.78
N ILE A 184 -12.01 -12.72 -7.73
CA ILE A 184 -13.46 -12.51 -7.68
C ILE A 184 -14.07 -13.27 -6.51
N ALA A 185 -13.66 -14.52 -6.28
CA ALA A 185 -14.13 -15.33 -5.15
C ALA A 185 -13.73 -14.71 -3.81
N GLU A 186 -12.50 -14.22 -3.68
CA GLU A 186 -12.04 -13.53 -2.47
C GLU A 186 -12.86 -12.25 -2.20
N VAL A 187 -13.12 -11.43 -3.23
CA VAL A 187 -13.92 -10.22 -3.10
C VAL A 187 -15.36 -10.55 -2.70
N ALA A 188 -15.98 -11.56 -3.32
CA ALA A 188 -17.33 -12.01 -2.97
C ALA A 188 -17.41 -12.53 -1.53
N HIS A 189 -16.40 -13.28 -1.09
CA HIS A 189 -16.29 -13.75 0.29
C HIS A 189 -16.19 -12.58 1.29
N LEU A 190 -15.36 -11.58 1.01
CA LEU A 190 -15.24 -10.37 1.83
C LEU A 190 -16.53 -9.55 1.85
N ALA A 191 -17.23 -9.42 0.71
CA ALA A 191 -18.53 -8.77 0.63
C ALA A 191 -19.58 -9.45 1.53
N SER A 192 -19.59 -10.81 1.56
CA SER A 192 -20.47 -11.58 2.43
C SER A 192 -20.23 -11.35 3.93
N GLN A 193 -19.03 -10.88 4.30
CA GLN A 193 -18.65 -10.51 5.67
C GLN A 193 -18.91 -9.01 5.98
N GLY A 194 -19.49 -8.23 5.05
CA GLY A 194 -19.83 -6.83 5.24
C GLY A 194 -18.79 -5.84 4.73
N VAL A 195 -17.79 -6.27 3.97
CA VAL A 195 -16.88 -5.36 3.26
C VAL A 195 -17.64 -4.63 2.16
N ARG A 196 -17.52 -3.32 2.12
CA ARG A 196 -18.19 -2.41 1.17
C ARG A 196 -17.21 -1.73 0.21
N GLU A 197 -15.93 -1.63 0.59
CA GLU A 197 -14.88 -1.05 -0.22
C GLU A 197 -13.73 -2.05 -0.36
N VAL A 198 -13.26 -2.29 -1.59
CA VAL A 198 -12.06 -3.06 -1.86
C VAL A 198 -10.96 -2.19 -2.44
N ASN A 199 -9.73 -2.41 -1.96
CA ASN A 199 -8.52 -1.80 -2.49
C ASN A 199 -7.69 -2.88 -3.18
N LEU A 200 -7.63 -2.86 -4.50
CA LEU A 200 -6.83 -3.79 -5.29
C LEU A 200 -5.36 -3.39 -5.22
N LEU A 201 -4.52 -4.31 -4.78
CA LEU A 201 -3.11 -4.09 -4.51
C LEU A 201 -2.23 -4.91 -5.45
N GLY A 202 -1.06 -4.34 -5.74
CA GLY A 202 0.04 -4.96 -6.46
C GLY A 202 1.24 -4.02 -6.48
N GLN A 203 2.36 -4.43 -7.07
CA GLN A 203 3.51 -3.54 -7.27
C GLN A 203 3.45 -2.82 -8.61
N ASN A 204 2.59 -3.29 -9.52
CA ASN A 204 2.29 -2.70 -10.82
C ASN A 204 0.85 -3.08 -11.21
N VAL A 205 -0.11 -2.68 -10.38
CA VAL A 205 -1.48 -3.20 -10.39
C VAL A 205 -2.18 -3.09 -11.74
N ASN A 206 -1.88 -2.06 -12.53
CA ASN A 206 -2.48 -1.86 -13.85
C ASN A 206 -1.83 -2.70 -14.98
N ALA A 207 -0.81 -3.49 -14.66
CA ALA A 207 -0.31 -4.54 -15.55
C ALA A 207 -0.98 -5.90 -15.30
N TYR A 208 -1.95 -5.98 -14.42
CA TYR A 208 -2.67 -7.22 -14.11
C TYR A 208 -3.14 -7.94 -15.39
N ARG A 209 -2.87 -9.23 -15.45
CA ARG A 209 -3.26 -10.18 -16.51
C ARG A 209 -3.54 -11.52 -15.85
N GLY A 210 -4.72 -11.65 -15.22
CA GLY A 210 -5.12 -12.90 -14.56
C GLY A 210 -5.71 -13.90 -15.54
N GLU A 211 -5.33 -15.16 -15.42
CA GLU A 211 -5.97 -16.22 -16.16
C GLU A 211 -7.38 -16.50 -15.62
N THR A 212 -8.31 -16.85 -16.50
CA THR A 212 -9.65 -17.33 -16.17
C THR A 212 -9.68 -18.85 -16.28
N HIS A 213 -10.70 -19.51 -15.68
CA HIS A 213 -10.87 -20.97 -15.77
C HIS A 213 -11.05 -21.48 -17.21
N ASP A 214 -11.48 -20.62 -18.14
CA ASP A 214 -11.61 -20.95 -19.57
C ASP A 214 -10.28 -20.86 -20.33
N GLY A 215 -9.20 -20.41 -19.69
CA GLY A 215 -7.87 -20.23 -20.27
C GLY A 215 -7.67 -18.89 -20.98
N ASP A 216 -8.65 -17.99 -20.88
CA ASP A 216 -8.51 -16.61 -21.35
C ASP A 216 -7.73 -15.75 -20.34
N THR A 217 -7.32 -14.57 -20.75
CA THR A 217 -6.62 -13.60 -19.90
C THR A 217 -7.48 -12.37 -19.70
N MET A 218 -7.71 -12.01 -18.44
CA MET A 218 -8.47 -10.82 -18.01
C MET A 218 -7.53 -9.70 -17.58
N ASP A 219 -7.75 -8.48 -18.09
CA ASP A 219 -7.02 -7.31 -17.65
C ASP A 219 -7.66 -6.61 -16.43
N LEU A 220 -7.01 -5.55 -15.93
CA LEU A 220 -7.53 -4.83 -14.76
C LEU A 220 -8.86 -4.14 -15.04
N ALA A 221 -9.11 -3.64 -16.26
CA ALA A 221 -10.36 -2.97 -16.57
C ALA A 221 -11.54 -3.96 -16.53
N GLU A 222 -11.36 -5.14 -17.12
CA GLU A 222 -12.34 -6.23 -17.09
C GLU A 222 -12.56 -6.76 -15.68
N LEU A 223 -11.49 -6.91 -14.90
CA LEU A 223 -11.60 -7.32 -13.48
C LEU A 223 -12.41 -6.30 -12.67
N ILE A 224 -12.18 -5.00 -12.85
CA ILE A 224 -12.94 -3.95 -12.16
C ILE A 224 -14.43 -4.02 -12.53
N GLU A 225 -14.75 -4.22 -13.81
CA GLU A 225 -16.14 -4.36 -14.27
C GLU A 225 -16.84 -5.54 -13.59
N LEU A 226 -16.18 -6.69 -13.47
CA LEU A 226 -16.74 -7.86 -12.78
C LEU A 226 -16.88 -7.64 -11.26
N ILE A 227 -15.86 -7.08 -10.61
CA ILE A 227 -15.95 -6.79 -9.16
C ILE A 227 -17.12 -5.82 -8.87
N ALA A 228 -17.39 -4.87 -9.75
CA ALA A 228 -18.50 -3.93 -9.60
C ALA A 228 -19.88 -4.61 -9.67
N THR A 229 -19.98 -5.84 -10.20
CA THR A 229 -21.22 -6.62 -10.20
C THR A 229 -21.46 -7.41 -8.91
N ILE A 230 -20.50 -7.44 -7.99
CA ILE A 230 -20.63 -8.19 -6.73
C ILE A 230 -21.49 -7.40 -5.76
N ASP A 231 -22.61 -8.00 -5.36
CA ASP A 231 -23.53 -7.42 -4.38
C ASP A 231 -22.78 -7.09 -3.07
N GLY A 232 -22.95 -5.87 -2.59
CA GLY A 232 -22.33 -5.38 -1.36
C GLY A 232 -21.01 -4.62 -1.58
N ILE A 233 -20.40 -4.67 -2.76
CA ILE A 233 -19.24 -3.85 -3.09
C ILE A 233 -19.71 -2.54 -3.73
N ASP A 234 -19.60 -1.45 -3.00
CA ASP A 234 -20.03 -0.12 -3.43
C ASP A 234 -18.86 0.79 -3.83
N ARG A 235 -17.63 0.37 -3.56
CA ARG A 235 -16.47 1.19 -3.86
C ARG A 235 -15.23 0.34 -4.17
N ILE A 236 -14.60 0.66 -5.28
CA ILE A 236 -13.39 0.00 -5.76
C ILE A 236 -12.26 1.03 -5.84
N ARG A 237 -11.10 0.66 -5.31
CA ARG A 237 -9.84 1.41 -5.44
C ARG A 237 -8.75 0.50 -5.96
N TYR A 238 -7.76 1.06 -6.61
CA TYR A 238 -6.49 0.40 -6.88
C TYR A 238 -5.32 1.35 -6.67
N THR A 239 -4.16 0.82 -6.39
CA THR A 239 -2.97 1.63 -6.11
C THR A 239 -1.70 0.95 -6.62
N THR A 240 -0.61 1.71 -6.74
CA THR A 240 0.68 1.25 -7.24
C THR A 240 0.64 0.90 -8.73
N SER A 241 0.42 1.93 -9.55
CA SER A 241 0.31 1.83 -11.01
C SER A 241 1.56 2.33 -11.73
N HIS A 242 1.76 1.86 -12.97
CA HIS A 242 2.81 2.37 -13.85
C HIS A 242 2.19 3.09 -15.06
N PRO A 243 2.66 4.30 -15.42
CA PRO A 243 2.05 5.08 -16.51
C PRO A 243 2.00 4.37 -17.86
N VAL A 244 2.96 3.49 -18.17
CA VAL A 244 2.98 2.70 -19.42
C VAL A 244 1.78 1.75 -19.48
N GLU A 245 1.44 1.11 -18.38
CA GLU A 245 0.33 0.15 -18.30
C GLU A 245 -1.05 0.80 -18.13
N PHE A 246 -1.11 2.13 -17.99
CA PHE A 246 -2.39 2.84 -17.94
C PHE A 246 -3.01 2.91 -19.31
N SER A 247 -3.76 1.87 -19.67
CA SER A 247 -4.34 1.61 -20.99
C SER A 247 -5.57 2.48 -21.28
N ASP A 248 -5.98 2.52 -22.54
CA ASP A 248 -7.20 3.19 -22.94
C ASP A 248 -8.44 2.48 -22.34
N ALA A 249 -8.45 1.15 -22.30
CA ALA A 249 -9.52 0.37 -21.66
C ALA A 249 -9.67 0.74 -20.16
N LEU A 250 -8.55 0.92 -19.45
CA LEU A 250 -8.57 1.35 -18.06
C LEU A 250 -9.03 2.81 -17.87
N ILE A 251 -8.81 3.69 -18.85
CA ILE A 251 -9.38 5.04 -18.85
C ILE A 251 -10.90 4.97 -19.06
N ASP A 252 -11.35 4.15 -20.00
CA ASP A 252 -12.77 4.05 -20.37
C ASP A 252 -13.61 3.37 -19.27
N VAL A 253 -13.01 2.51 -18.42
CA VAL A 253 -13.73 1.91 -17.28
C VAL A 253 -14.18 2.94 -16.24
N TYR A 254 -13.50 4.08 -16.13
CA TYR A 254 -13.95 5.18 -15.26
C TYR A 254 -15.29 5.80 -15.72
N GLU A 255 -15.66 5.67 -16.99
CA GLU A 255 -16.96 6.12 -17.48
C GLU A 255 -18.06 5.10 -17.17
N ARG A 256 -17.72 3.80 -17.25
CA ARG A 256 -18.70 2.72 -17.16
C ARG A 256 -18.98 2.23 -15.75
N VAL A 257 -18.00 2.35 -14.82
CA VAL A 257 -18.08 1.79 -13.46
C VAL A 257 -18.14 2.91 -12.43
N PRO A 258 -19.33 3.26 -11.93
CA PRO A 258 -19.50 4.30 -10.91
C PRO A 258 -18.89 3.94 -9.55
N GLU A 259 -18.74 2.65 -9.22
CA GLU A 259 -18.12 2.15 -8.01
C GLU A 259 -16.61 2.44 -7.98
N LEU A 260 -15.97 2.60 -9.14
CA LEU A 260 -14.56 2.99 -9.22
C LEU A 260 -14.40 4.45 -8.80
N VAL A 261 -13.62 4.69 -7.77
CA VAL A 261 -13.46 6.02 -7.14
C VAL A 261 -12.92 7.08 -8.09
N SER A 262 -13.36 8.31 -7.92
CA SER A 262 -12.82 9.49 -8.61
C SER A 262 -11.45 9.91 -8.02
N HIS A 263 -10.54 8.96 -7.92
CA HIS A 263 -9.17 9.14 -7.48
C HIS A 263 -8.25 8.17 -8.21
N LEU A 264 -7.14 8.68 -8.76
CA LEU A 264 -6.10 7.88 -9.40
C LEU A 264 -4.74 8.18 -8.79
N HIS A 265 -4.07 7.15 -8.25
CA HIS A 265 -2.67 7.21 -7.88
C HIS A 265 -1.81 6.64 -9.00
N LEU A 266 -1.06 7.51 -9.69
CA LEU A 266 -0.23 7.15 -10.84
C LEU A 266 1.19 7.75 -10.69
N PRO A 267 2.13 6.99 -10.11
CA PRO A 267 3.50 7.45 -9.87
C PRO A 267 4.25 7.84 -11.15
N VAL A 268 4.54 9.13 -11.33
CA VAL A 268 5.32 9.64 -12.48
C VAL A 268 6.83 9.63 -12.20
N GLN A 269 7.24 9.93 -10.97
CA GLN A 269 8.58 10.03 -10.43
C GLN A 269 9.31 11.34 -10.78
N SER A 270 9.23 11.85 -12.02
CA SER A 270 9.84 13.10 -12.48
C SER A 270 9.01 13.74 -13.59
N GLY A 271 9.13 15.04 -13.76
CA GLY A 271 8.56 15.78 -14.90
C GLY A 271 9.54 15.99 -16.05
N SER A 272 10.80 15.56 -15.91
CA SER A 272 11.82 15.65 -16.96
C SER A 272 11.90 14.37 -17.76
N ASP A 273 11.73 14.45 -19.07
CA ASP A 273 11.86 13.30 -19.99
C ASP A 273 13.25 12.67 -19.93
N ARG A 274 14.29 13.48 -19.71
CA ARG A 274 15.66 13.01 -19.57
C ARG A 274 15.83 12.14 -18.30
N ILE A 275 15.28 12.57 -17.20
CA ILE A 275 15.31 11.81 -15.93
C ILE A 275 14.40 10.58 -16.01
N LEU A 276 13.21 10.70 -16.62
CA LEU A 276 12.34 9.55 -16.86
C LEU A 276 13.03 8.46 -17.70
N ALA A 277 13.79 8.84 -18.73
CA ALA A 277 14.58 7.91 -19.54
C ALA A 277 15.71 7.27 -18.69
N ALA A 278 16.43 8.04 -17.88
CA ALA A 278 17.48 7.53 -16.98
C ALA A 278 16.90 6.57 -15.91
N MET A 279 15.68 6.81 -15.45
CA MET A 279 14.92 5.94 -14.55
C MET A 279 14.33 4.70 -15.25
N LYS A 280 14.41 4.59 -16.58
CA LYS A 280 13.73 3.57 -17.42
C LYS A 280 12.21 3.55 -17.20
N ARG A 281 11.57 4.72 -17.16
CA ARG A 281 10.11 4.80 -16.96
C ARG A 281 9.30 4.51 -18.23
N GLY A 282 9.90 4.54 -19.42
CA GLY A 282 9.27 4.14 -20.67
C GLY A 282 8.14 5.06 -21.16
N HIS A 283 8.01 6.27 -20.61
CA HIS A 283 7.04 7.29 -21.04
C HIS A 283 7.62 8.69 -20.90
N THR A 284 7.00 9.65 -21.56
CA THR A 284 7.30 11.08 -21.48
C THR A 284 6.31 11.82 -20.58
N ALA A 285 6.68 13.01 -20.12
CA ALA A 285 5.77 13.90 -19.37
C ALA A 285 4.56 14.32 -20.22
N LEU A 286 4.71 14.42 -21.55
CA LEU A 286 3.60 14.76 -22.44
C LEU A 286 2.59 13.63 -22.56
N GLU A 287 3.03 12.39 -22.74
CA GLU A 287 2.17 11.19 -22.77
C GLU A 287 1.41 11.04 -21.45
N TYR A 288 2.11 11.20 -20.32
CA TYR A 288 1.51 11.18 -19.00
C TYR A 288 0.39 12.22 -18.86
N LYS A 289 0.68 13.49 -19.20
CA LYS A 289 -0.32 14.57 -19.18
C LYS A 289 -1.50 14.29 -20.10
N SER A 290 -1.27 13.69 -21.26
CA SER A 290 -2.33 13.34 -22.22
C SER A 290 -3.32 12.35 -21.62
N LYS A 291 -2.83 11.28 -20.98
CA LYS A 291 -3.67 10.28 -20.29
C LYS A 291 -4.52 10.92 -19.18
N LEU A 292 -3.92 11.73 -18.31
CA LEU A 292 -4.66 12.40 -17.23
C LEU A 292 -5.69 13.42 -17.74
N ARG A 293 -5.41 14.13 -18.85
CA ARG A 293 -6.39 15.03 -19.47
C ARG A 293 -7.58 14.27 -20.05
N ARG A 294 -7.38 13.11 -20.65
CA ARG A 294 -8.48 12.24 -21.13
C ARG A 294 -9.35 11.81 -19.96
N LEU A 295 -8.73 11.33 -18.88
CA LEU A 295 -9.47 10.90 -17.69
C LEU A 295 -10.25 12.07 -17.06
N ARG A 296 -9.67 13.26 -16.99
CA ARG A 296 -10.36 14.46 -16.47
C ARG A 296 -11.54 14.91 -17.35
N LYS A 297 -11.57 14.55 -18.63
CA LYS A 297 -12.76 14.78 -19.48
C LYS A 297 -13.91 13.84 -19.12
N ILE A 298 -13.61 12.62 -18.72
CA ILE A 298 -14.57 11.61 -18.29
C ILE A 298 -15.08 11.94 -16.89
N ARG A 299 -14.16 12.22 -15.96
CA ARG A 299 -14.45 12.59 -14.57
C ARG A 299 -13.79 13.92 -14.22
N PRO A 300 -14.49 15.07 -14.40
CA PRO A 300 -13.91 16.41 -14.22
C PRO A 300 -13.34 16.66 -12.81
N ASP A 301 -13.95 16.05 -11.78
CA ASP A 301 -13.59 16.23 -10.37
C ASP A 301 -12.59 15.19 -9.87
N ILE A 302 -12.04 14.36 -10.77
CA ILE A 302 -11.08 13.32 -10.37
C ILE A 302 -9.84 13.91 -9.73
N SER A 303 -9.44 13.34 -8.60
CA SER A 303 -8.22 13.65 -7.88
C SER A 303 -7.06 12.81 -8.40
N PHE A 304 -5.93 13.43 -8.68
CA PHE A 304 -4.69 12.73 -9.07
C PHE A 304 -3.65 12.82 -7.97
N SER A 305 -3.04 11.69 -7.63
CA SER A 305 -1.88 11.63 -6.75
C SER A 305 -0.72 10.91 -7.44
N SER A 306 0.49 11.17 -6.98
CA SER A 306 1.70 10.63 -7.59
C SER A 306 2.83 10.48 -6.58
N ASP A 307 3.90 9.81 -6.99
CA ASP A 307 5.18 9.79 -6.28
C ASP A 307 6.21 10.60 -7.06
N PHE A 308 7.13 11.26 -6.33
CA PHE A 308 8.21 12.05 -6.86
C PHE A 308 9.54 11.71 -6.21
N ILE A 309 10.57 11.52 -7.01
CA ILE A 309 11.95 11.32 -6.57
C ILE A 309 12.76 12.54 -7.00
N ILE A 310 13.31 13.26 -6.03
CA ILE A 310 14.13 14.46 -6.22
C ILE A 310 15.61 14.13 -6.01
N GLY A 311 16.47 14.75 -6.81
CA GLY A 311 17.90 14.52 -6.73
C GLY A 311 18.31 13.15 -7.22
N PHE A 312 17.63 12.60 -8.21
CA PHE A 312 18.09 11.42 -8.93
C PHE A 312 19.48 11.72 -9.54
N PRO A 313 20.42 10.76 -9.60
CA PRO A 313 21.75 11.01 -10.14
C PRO A 313 21.71 11.72 -11.50
N GLY A 314 22.45 12.84 -11.59
CA GLY A 314 22.49 13.69 -12.77
C GLY A 314 21.29 14.64 -12.96
N GLU A 315 20.34 14.76 -12.00
CA GLU A 315 19.25 15.73 -12.07
C GLU A 315 19.79 17.17 -12.02
N THR A 316 19.53 17.94 -13.06
CA THR A 316 19.89 19.36 -13.17
C THR A 316 18.78 20.25 -12.60
N GLU A 317 19.07 21.58 -12.48
CA GLU A 317 18.03 22.57 -12.12
C GLU A 317 16.88 22.58 -13.13
N LYS A 318 17.19 22.49 -14.40
CA LYS A 318 16.19 22.43 -15.47
C LYS A 318 15.25 21.22 -15.33
N ASP A 319 15.77 20.06 -14.96
CA ASP A 319 14.97 18.85 -14.73
C ASP A 319 14.01 19.02 -13.54
N PHE A 320 14.50 19.68 -12.47
CA PHE A 320 13.67 20.03 -11.33
C PHE A 320 12.58 21.04 -11.70
N GLU A 321 12.91 22.08 -12.48
CA GLU A 321 11.91 23.05 -13.00
C GLU A 321 10.83 22.35 -13.85
N ASP A 322 11.21 21.38 -14.70
CA ASP A 322 10.27 20.60 -15.51
C ASP A 322 9.34 19.75 -14.61
N THR A 323 9.85 19.22 -13.51
CA THR A 323 9.04 18.51 -12.50
C THR A 323 8.05 19.48 -11.82
N MET A 324 8.51 20.66 -11.40
CA MET A 324 7.64 21.68 -10.80
C MET A 324 6.57 22.16 -11.77
N LYS A 325 6.91 22.31 -13.06
CA LYS A 325 5.95 22.64 -14.11
C LYS A 325 4.87 21.56 -14.26
N LEU A 326 5.27 20.29 -14.27
CA LEU A 326 4.31 19.17 -14.32
C LEU A 326 3.34 19.22 -13.14
N ILE A 327 3.84 19.47 -11.91
CA ILE A 327 3.03 19.58 -10.70
C ILE A 327 2.01 20.73 -10.81
N ASN A 328 2.44 21.89 -11.34
CA ASN A 328 1.56 23.02 -11.53
C ASN A 328 0.50 22.78 -12.61
N ASP A 329 0.87 22.13 -13.71
CA ASP A 329 -0.02 21.86 -14.86
C ASP A 329 -1.15 20.88 -14.50
N ILE A 330 -0.87 19.90 -13.62
CA ILE A 330 -1.83 18.85 -13.23
C ILE A 330 -2.58 19.21 -11.95
N GLY A 331 -1.93 19.84 -10.98
CA GLY A 331 -2.52 20.14 -9.67
C GLY A 331 -2.74 18.86 -8.86
N PHE A 332 -1.66 18.09 -8.64
CA PHE A 332 -1.72 16.85 -7.86
C PHE A 332 -2.26 17.07 -6.46
N ASP A 333 -3.05 16.10 -6.02
CA ASP A 333 -3.53 15.95 -4.65
C ASP A 333 -2.48 15.21 -3.78
N MET A 334 -2.90 14.62 -2.68
CA MET A 334 -2.05 13.89 -1.72
C MET A 334 -1.04 12.99 -2.42
N SER A 335 0.20 13.45 -2.48
CA SER A 335 1.29 12.81 -3.21
C SER A 335 2.48 12.61 -2.27
N PHE A 336 3.31 11.62 -2.59
CA PHE A 336 4.53 11.35 -1.84
C PHE A 336 5.75 11.85 -2.58
N SER A 337 6.75 12.31 -1.84
CA SER A 337 7.99 12.79 -2.42
C SER A 337 9.18 12.51 -1.52
N PHE A 338 10.29 12.14 -2.14
CA PHE A 338 11.48 11.69 -1.45
C PHE A 338 12.73 12.22 -2.15
N VAL A 339 13.80 12.44 -1.37
CA VAL A 339 15.14 12.52 -1.96
C VAL A 339 15.52 11.13 -2.44
N TYR A 340 16.14 11.04 -3.62
CA TYR A 340 16.73 9.80 -4.09
C TYR A 340 17.67 9.21 -3.04
N SER A 341 17.51 7.94 -2.79
CA SER A 341 18.35 7.17 -1.88
C SER A 341 18.82 5.91 -2.61
N ALA A 342 20.13 5.77 -2.81
CA ALA A 342 20.72 4.63 -3.47
C ALA A 342 20.30 3.33 -2.77
N ARG A 343 19.90 2.34 -3.56
CA ARG A 343 19.53 1.00 -3.09
C ARG A 343 20.58 0.01 -3.58
N PRO A 344 21.24 -0.72 -2.69
CA PRO A 344 22.21 -1.73 -3.10
C PRO A 344 21.62 -2.69 -4.13
N GLY A 345 22.36 -2.97 -5.20
CA GLY A 345 21.97 -3.87 -6.26
C GLY A 345 21.05 -3.27 -7.34
N THR A 346 20.69 -1.98 -7.24
CA THR A 346 19.94 -1.30 -8.29
C THR A 346 20.88 -0.56 -9.25
N PRO A 347 20.58 -0.52 -10.58
CA PRO A 347 21.46 0.17 -11.55
C PRO A 347 21.72 1.64 -11.22
N ALA A 348 20.78 2.34 -10.61
CA ALA A 348 20.96 3.74 -10.25
C ALA A 348 21.92 3.95 -9.09
N SER A 349 22.21 2.91 -8.28
CA SER A 349 23.20 3.02 -7.20
C SER A 349 24.64 3.21 -7.69
N ASP A 350 24.91 2.81 -8.93
CA ASP A 350 26.24 2.90 -9.55
C ASP A 350 26.42 4.19 -10.37
N LEU A 351 25.39 5.00 -10.49
CA LEU A 351 25.45 6.28 -11.21
C LEU A 351 26.19 7.35 -10.39
N PRO A 352 27.00 8.19 -11.04
CA PRO A 352 27.61 9.35 -10.36
C PRO A 352 26.54 10.29 -9.80
N ASP A 353 26.66 10.64 -8.54
CA ASP A 353 25.73 11.49 -7.82
C ASP A 353 26.47 12.68 -7.20
N ASP A 354 26.69 13.73 -8.02
CA ASP A 354 27.47 14.90 -7.66
C ASP A 354 26.60 16.03 -7.04
N THR A 355 25.28 15.85 -6.97
CA THR A 355 24.38 16.87 -6.41
C THR A 355 24.46 16.85 -4.88
N PRO A 356 24.84 17.95 -4.22
CA PRO A 356 24.91 18.03 -2.76
C PRO A 356 23.57 17.73 -2.09
N LEU A 357 23.60 17.06 -0.94
CA LEU A 357 22.38 16.64 -0.22
C LEU A 357 21.53 17.84 0.25
N ASP A 358 22.15 18.97 0.58
CA ASP A 358 21.44 20.19 0.96
C ASP A 358 20.64 20.78 -0.21
N VAL A 359 21.17 20.75 -1.44
CA VAL A 359 20.46 21.13 -2.67
C VAL A 359 19.26 20.21 -2.90
N LYS A 360 19.47 18.90 -2.77
CA LYS A 360 18.35 17.93 -2.90
C LYS A 360 17.25 18.17 -1.86
N LYS A 361 17.63 18.42 -0.61
CA LYS A 361 16.68 18.71 0.46
C LYS A 361 15.94 20.04 0.23
N GLN A 362 16.62 21.06 -0.29
CA GLN A 362 15.99 22.32 -0.65
C GLN A 362 14.95 22.12 -1.78
N ARG A 363 15.31 21.41 -2.84
CA ARG A 363 14.37 21.07 -3.93
C ARG A 363 13.17 20.27 -3.40
N LEU A 364 13.40 19.29 -2.54
CA LEU A 364 12.34 18.51 -1.91
C LEU A 364 11.39 19.40 -1.10
N SER A 365 11.92 20.33 -0.30
CA SER A 365 11.10 21.29 0.47
C SER A 365 10.22 22.14 -0.43
N ILE A 366 10.77 22.72 -1.50
CA ILE A 366 10.01 23.51 -2.47
C ILE A 366 8.88 22.71 -3.10
N LEU A 367 9.17 21.47 -3.49
CA LEU A 367 8.18 20.57 -4.08
C LEU A 367 7.08 20.21 -3.07
N GLN A 368 7.45 19.87 -1.84
CA GLN A 368 6.49 19.54 -0.77
C GLN A 368 5.59 20.71 -0.41
N ASP A 369 6.13 21.92 -0.34
CA ASP A 369 5.33 23.12 -0.08
C ASP A 369 4.28 23.32 -1.16
N ARG A 370 4.63 23.11 -2.44
CA ARG A 370 3.69 23.21 -3.55
C ARG A 370 2.62 22.12 -3.49
N LEU A 371 2.99 20.86 -3.23
CA LEU A 371 2.03 19.77 -3.09
C LEU A 371 1.08 20.01 -1.91
N ASN A 372 1.58 20.44 -0.77
CA ASN A 372 0.78 20.77 0.42
C ASN A 372 -0.23 21.90 0.12
N GLN A 373 0.18 22.91 -0.64
CA GLN A 373 -0.72 23.96 -1.09
C GLN A 373 -1.84 23.41 -1.98
N ASN A 374 -1.53 22.53 -2.95
CA ASN A 374 -2.54 21.88 -3.77
C ASN A 374 -3.55 21.09 -2.92
N VAL A 375 -3.07 20.28 -1.96
CA VAL A 375 -3.92 19.50 -1.04
C VAL A 375 -4.87 20.41 -0.28
N MET A 376 -4.37 21.53 0.26
CA MET A 376 -5.19 22.50 0.99
C MET A 376 -6.21 23.19 0.09
N ASP A 377 -5.83 23.55 -1.14
CA ASP A 377 -6.72 24.20 -2.10
C ASP A 377 -7.85 23.25 -2.53
N ILE A 378 -7.54 21.97 -2.76
CA ILE A 378 -8.55 20.93 -3.06
C ILE A 378 -9.48 20.75 -1.85
N SER A 379 -8.92 20.62 -0.64
CA SER A 379 -9.71 20.46 0.59
C SER A 379 -10.65 21.64 0.83
N ARG A 380 -10.19 22.87 0.60
CA ARG A 380 -11.01 24.09 0.73
C ARG A 380 -12.15 24.14 -0.29
N LYS A 381 -11.91 23.68 -1.52
CA LYS A 381 -12.95 23.60 -2.57
C LYS A 381 -14.05 22.59 -2.24
N MET A 382 -13.77 21.62 -1.38
CA MET A 382 -14.77 20.66 -0.91
C MET A 382 -15.70 21.25 0.15
N VAL A 383 -15.34 22.34 0.83
CA VAL A 383 -16.22 23.02 1.80
C VAL A 383 -17.45 23.55 1.06
N GLY A 384 -18.65 23.24 1.60
CA GLY A 384 -19.94 23.55 1.00
C GLY A 384 -20.43 22.50 -0.02
N SER A 385 -19.68 21.41 -0.24
CA SER A 385 -20.12 20.28 -1.04
C SER A 385 -20.61 19.11 -0.17
N THR A 386 -21.52 18.33 -0.69
CA THR A 386 -21.93 17.05 -0.10
C THR A 386 -21.00 15.95 -0.58
N GLN A 387 -20.49 15.13 0.34
CA GLN A 387 -19.60 14.02 0.06
C GLN A 387 -20.16 12.72 0.60
N ARG A 388 -20.21 11.69 -0.25
CA ARG A 388 -20.53 10.31 0.19
C ARG A 388 -19.29 9.69 0.81
N ILE A 389 -19.36 9.34 2.10
CA ILE A 389 -18.25 8.76 2.85
C ILE A 389 -18.58 7.35 3.33
N LEU A 390 -17.59 6.45 3.35
CA LEU A 390 -17.69 5.18 4.07
C LEU A 390 -17.22 5.40 5.51
N VAL A 391 -18.09 5.13 6.47
CA VAL A 391 -17.78 5.28 7.91
C VAL A 391 -16.95 4.09 8.36
N THR A 392 -15.75 4.35 8.84
CA THR A 392 -14.75 3.31 9.19
C THR A 392 -14.62 3.05 10.70
N GLY A 393 -15.20 3.92 11.52
CA GLY A 393 -15.16 3.77 12.99
C GLY A 393 -15.12 5.11 13.72
N LEU A 394 -14.70 5.07 14.98
CA LEU A 394 -14.54 6.28 15.79
C LEU A 394 -13.32 7.10 15.32
N SER A 395 -13.41 8.40 15.48
CA SER A 395 -12.28 9.31 15.24
C SER A 395 -11.13 9.02 16.21
N LYS A 396 -9.90 8.95 15.67
CA LYS A 396 -8.69 8.75 16.50
C LYS A 396 -8.38 9.91 17.44
N LYS A 397 -8.94 11.09 17.19
CA LYS A 397 -8.66 12.31 17.97
C LYS A 397 -9.76 12.64 18.98
N ASP A 398 -10.99 12.33 18.65
CA ASP A 398 -12.15 12.61 19.50
C ASP A 398 -13.06 11.36 19.52
N PRO A 399 -13.14 10.63 20.64
CA PRO A 399 -13.98 9.45 20.78
C PRO A 399 -15.49 9.75 20.72
N GLY A 400 -15.89 11.03 20.76
CA GLY A 400 -17.27 11.49 20.57
C GLY A 400 -17.64 11.73 19.08
N GLU A 401 -16.72 11.48 18.16
CA GLU A 401 -16.91 11.64 16.71
C GLU A 401 -16.61 10.34 15.98
N TYR A 402 -17.27 10.17 14.83
CA TYR A 402 -16.97 9.12 13.85
C TYR A 402 -16.03 9.66 12.78
N ALA A 403 -15.34 8.74 12.10
CA ALA A 403 -14.51 9.02 10.96
C ALA A 403 -14.96 8.18 9.76
N GLY A 404 -15.04 8.82 8.60
CA GLY A 404 -15.27 8.16 7.32
C GLY A 404 -14.29 8.63 6.26
N ARG A 405 -14.30 7.97 5.09
CA ARG A 405 -13.43 8.33 3.96
C ARG A 405 -14.22 8.70 2.73
N THR A 406 -13.83 9.80 2.11
CA THR A 406 -14.33 10.24 0.81
C THR A 406 -13.73 9.39 -0.33
N GLU A 407 -14.23 9.56 -1.56
CA GLU A 407 -13.64 8.91 -2.75
C GLU A 407 -12.19 9.31 -2.96
N ASN A 408 -11.83 10.57 -2.76
CA ASN A 408 -10.44 11.04 -2.86
C ASN A 408 -9.61 10.78 -1.58
N ASN A 409 -10.05 9.81 -0.78
CA ASN A 409 -9.35 9.25 0.38
C ASN A 409 -9.13 10.22 1.56
N ARG A 410 -9.90 11.31 1.65
CA ARG A 410 -9.85 12.23 2.81
C ARG A 410 -10.63 11.68 3.99
N ILE A 411 -10.09 11.88 5.18
CA ILE A 411 -10.79 11.59 6.43
C ILE A 411 -11.77 12.73 6.69
N VAL A 412 -13.03 12.38 6.91
CA VAL A 412 -14.08 13.29 7.39
C VAL A 412 -14.46 12.89 8.80
N ASN A 413 -14.32 13.81 9.76
CA ASN A 413 -14.80 13.61 11.12
C ASN A 413 -16.17 14.29 11.27
N PHE A 414 -17.11 13.60 11.92
CA PHE A 414 -18.50 14.06 12.08
C PHE A 414 -19.11 13.46 13.36
N ARG A 415 -20.18 14.06 13.85
CA ARG A 415 -20.97 13.52 14.98
C ARG A 415 -22.18 12.77 14.46
N HIS A 416 -22.48 11.65 15.10
CA HIS A 416 -23.67 10.86 14.84
C HIS A 416 -24.14 10.16 16.11
N GLU A 417 -25.47 10.03 16.30
CA GLU A 417 -26.04 9.45 17.53
C GLU A 417 -26.10 7.93 17.47
N ASN A 418 -26.32 7.35 16.27
CA ASN A 418 -26.41 5.90 16.11
C ASN A 418 -25.03 5.27 15.83
N PRO A 419 -24.55 4.35 16.68
CA PRO A 419 -23.27 3.65 16.46
C PRO A 419 -23.31 2.66 15.27
N GLU A 420 -24.48 2.23 14.81
CA GLU A 420 -24.64 1.35 13.66
C GLU A 420 -24.25 2.01 12.33
N VAL A 421 -23.95 3.32 12.32
CA VAL A 421 -23.44 4.04 11.16
C VAL A 421 -22.10 3.49 10.66
N VAL A 422 -21.33 2.82 11.52
CA VAL A 422 -20.05 2.21 11.14
C VAL A 422 -20.27 1.09 10.12
N GLY A 423 -19.50 1.11 9.04
CA GLY A 423 -19.66 0.17 7.93
C GLY A 423 -20.63 0.62 6.83
N HIS A 424 -21.31 1.73 7.02
CA HIS A 424 -22.25 2.27 6.04
C HIS A 424 -21.72 3.48 5.29
N PHE A 425 -22.27 3.70 4.10
CA PHE A 425 -22.10 4.94 3.36
C PHE A 425 -23.13 5.97 3.81
N ILE A 426 -22.66 7.17 4.10
CA ILE A 426 -23.53 8.31 4.41
C ILE A 426 -23.11 9.54 3.60
N ASP A 427 -24.06 10.43 3.36
CA ASP A 427 -23.80 11.73 2.77
C ASP A 427 -23.56 12.76 3.88
N VAL A 428 -22.47 13.53 3.75
CA VAL A 428 -22.08 14.58 4.69
C VAL A 428 -21.80 15.87 3.95
N ASP A 429 -22.32 16.98 4.46
CA ASP A 429 -21.94 18.31 4.01
C ASP A 429 -20.61 18.69 4.66
N ILE A 430 -19.63 19.02 3.85
CA ILE A 430 -18.32 19.44 4.32
C ILE A 430 -18.38 20.90 4.77
N VAL A 431 -18.16 21.13 6.05
CA VAL A 431 -18.26 22.48 6.65
C VAL A 431 -16.91 23.13 6.93
N GLU A 432 -15.85 22.33 7.08
CA GLU A 432 -14.51 22.86 7.40
C GLU A 432 -13.40 21.95 6.86
N ALA A 433 -12.28 22.54 6.43
CA ALA A 433 -11.09 21.85 5.97
C ALA A 433 -9.91 22.11 6.89
N TYR A 434 -9.28 21.03 7.37
CA TYR A 434 -8.05 21.02 8.15
C TYR A 434 -6.88 20.45 7.32
N PRO A 435 -5.63 20.59 7.77
CA PRO A 435 -4.47 20.07 7.01
C PRO A 435 -4.54 18.59 6.66
N ASN A 436 -5.12 17.76 7.53
CA ASN A 436 -5.13 16.30 7.36
C ASN A 436 -6.54 15.67 7.44
N SER A 437 -7.59 16.47 7.52
CA SER A 437 -8.96 15.97 7.61
C SER A 437 -9.97 17.06 7.25
N LEU A 438 -11.20 16.63 7.01
CA LEU A 438 -12.36 17.50 6.84
C LEU A 438 -13.29 17.34 8.05
N ARG A 439 -14.15 18.32 8.27
CA ARG A 439 -15.30 18.21 9.16
C ARG A 439 -16.57 18.19 8.34
N GLY A 440 -17.45 17.25 8.65
CA GLY A 440 -18.73 17.10 7.98
C GLY A 440 -19.91 17.14 8.95
N VAL A 441 -21.08 17.41 8.39
CA VAL A 441 -22.38 17.31 9.07
C VAL A 441 -23.25 16.35 8.24
N PRO A 442 -23.80 15.26 8.82
CA PRO A 442 -24.66 14.34 8.09
C PRO A 442 -25.86 15.06 7.49
N VAL A 443 -26.20 14.77 6.23
CA VAL A 443 -27.31 15.41 5.51
C VAL A 443 -28.66 14.91 6.03
N ASN A 444 -28.73 13.61 6.39
CA ASN A 444 -29.93 12.99 6.98
C ASN A 444 -29.51 12.16 8.19
N SER A 445 -29.83 12.64 9.39
CA SER A 445 -29.57 11.91 10.64
C SER A 445 -30.57 10.77 10.92
N GLU A 446 -31.60 10.58 10.07
CA GLU A 446 -32.72 9.65 10.30
C GLU A 446 -32.65 8.35 9.48
N LEU A 447 -31.53 8.08 8.77
CA LEU A 447 -31.45 6.96 7.80
C LEU A 447 -30.88 5.67 8.37
N PHE A 448 -30.97 5.42 9.67
CA PHE A 448 -30.65 4.10 10.26
C PHE A 448 -31.49 3.80 11.48
#